data_07ce216ed2a31c4dcfe99b4dfbbfe05a
#
_entry.id   07ce216ed2a31c4dcfe99b4dfbbfe05a
#
_cell.length_a   1.000
_cell.length_b   1.000
_cell.length_c   1.000
_cell.angle_alpha   90.00
_cell.angle_beta   90.00
_cell.angle_gamma   90.00
#
_symmetry.space_group_name_H-M   'P 1'
#
loop_
_entity.id
_entity.type
_entity.pdbx_description
1 polymer ?
#
loop_
_entity_poly.entity_id
_entity_poly.type
_entity_poly.pdbx_seq_one_letter_code
_entity_poly.pdbx_strand_id
1 'polypeptide(L)'
;MEKVCFMITPIGKEGSDVRKNADEVLDYIVNPICKEYGYSVVRADKMANSGLITKAIIEQIITADLVIADLTGNNPNVFYELAIRHSYRKPTIQIVKGEIDIPFDVANMRTISYETTLSGADVAKREIEATLKSIEDGNSVHNPVSEVSTLLNISANSTEENAEVLSTLL
;
A
#
# COMPACT_ATOMS: atom_id res chain seq x y z
N MET A 1 4.11 -6.17 20.77
CA MET A 1 2.75 -6.03 20.22
C MET A 1 2.77 -6.64 18.83
N GLU A 2 1.70 -7.32 18.44
CA GLU A 2 1.55 -7.87 17.09
C GLU A 2 1.40 -6.70 16.11
N LYS A 3 2.17 -6.72 15.03
CA LYS A 3 2.09 -5.69 13.99
C LYS A 3 0.85 -5.91 13.13
N VAL A 4 0.22 -4.84 12.67
CA VAL A 4 -0.98 -4.89 11.82
C VAL A 4 -0.64 -4.53 10.38
N CYS A 5 -1.03 -5.39 9.45
CA CYS A 5 -1.06 -5.10 8.03
C CYS A 5 -2.51 -4.89 7.59
N PHE A 6 -2.85 -3.73 7.04
CA PHE A 6 -4.18 -3.49 6.49
C PHE A 6 -4.16 -3.67 4.98
N MET A 7 -5.04 -4.53 4.45
CA MET A 7 -5.15 -4.78 3.03
C MET A 7 -6.24 -3.93 2.39
N ILE A 8 -5.85 -3.04 1.49
CA ILE A 8 -6.73 -2.25 0.62
C ILE A 8 -6.85 -3.00 -0.71
N THR A 9 -8.06 -3.39 -1.11
CA THR A 9 -8.31 -4.18 -2.32
C THR A 9 -9.72 -3.95 -2.84
N PRO A 10 -9.97 -4.11 -4.15
CA PRO A 10 -11.33 -4.19 -4.67
C PRO A 10 -12.03 -5.42 -4.06
N ILE A 11 -13.08 -5.22 -3.27
CA ILE A 11 -13.76 -6.33 -2.58
C ILE A 11 -14.86 -6.97 -3.44
N GLY A 12 -15.57 -6.20 -4.22
CA GLY A 12 -16.67 -6.69 -5.06
C GLY A 12 -17.85 -7.28 -4.28
N LYS A 13 -18.88 -7.68 -5.01
CA LYS A 13 -20.03 -8.39 -4.43
C LYS A 13 -19.68 -9.85 -4.16
N GLU A 14 -20.34 -10.45 -3.17
CA GLU A 14 -20.21 -11.88 -2.90
C GLU A 14 -20.51 -12.72 -4.17
N GLY A 15 -19.66 -13.71 -4.44
CA GLY A 15 -19.75 -14.56 -5.64
C GLY A 15 -19.19 -13.93 -6.93
N SER A 16 -18.77 -12.66 -6.94
CA SER A 16 -18.13 -12.05 -8.13
C SER A 16 -16.68 -12.49 -8.30
N ASP A 17 -16.16 -12.40 -9.54
CA ASP A 17 -14.75 -12.68 -9.83
C ASP A 17 -13.81 -11.73 -9.08
N VAL A 18 -14.21 -10.47 -8.88
CA VAL A 18 -13.48 -9.50 -8.07
C VAL A 18 -13.35 -9.99 -6.63
N ARG A 19 -14.46 -10.49 -6.03
CA ARG A 19 -14.44 -11.01 -4.66
C ARG A 19 -13.57 -12.27 -4.57
N LYS A 20 -13.71 -13.19 -5.50
CA LYS A 20 -12.89 -14.40 -5.56
C LYS A 20 -11.40 -14.08 -5.64
N ASN A 21 -11.03 -13.15 -6.53
CA ASN A 21 -9.64 -12.70 -6.63
C ASN A 21 -9.14 -12.07 -5.33
N ALA A 22 -9.92 -11.20 -4.71
CA ALA A 22 -9.56 -10.57 -3.43
C ALA A 22 -9.35 -11.59 -2.30
N ASP A 23 -10.17 -12.65 -2.26
CA ASP A 23 -10.04 -13.73 -1.28
C ASP A 23 -8.80 -14.58 -1.58
N GLU A 24 -8.56 -14.97 -2.83
CA GLU A 24 -7.38 -15.74 -3.24
C GLU A 24 -6.06 -15.00 -2.93
N VAL A 25 -5.98 -13.71 -3.23
CA VAL A 25 -4.80 -12.88 -2.93
C VAL A 25 -4.56 -12.78 -1.43
N LEU A 26 -5.63 -12.54 -0.67
CA LEU A 26 -5.52 -12.48 0.79
C LEU A 26 -5.02 -13.81 1.36
N ASP A 27 -5.63 -14.93 0.97
CA ASP A 27 -5.41 -16.22 1.62
C ASP A 27 -4.12 -16.89 1.15
N TYR A 28 -3.72 -16.73 -0.13
CA TYR A 28 -2.60 -17.47 -0.70
C TYR A 28 -1.33 -16.64 -0.86
N ILE A 29 -1.43 -15.31 -0.86
CA ILE A 29 -0.27 -14.43 -1.05
C ILE A 29 -0.01 -13.59 0.21
N VAL A 30 -0.96 -12.73 0.58
CA VAL A 30 -0.74 -11.70 1.60
C VAL A 30 -0.66 -12.28 3.00
N ASN A 31 -1.64 -13.07 3.42
CA ASN A 31 -1.66 -13.68 4.76
C ASN A 31 -0.41 -14.52 5.06
N PRO A 32 0.00 -15.47 4.18
CA PRO A 32 1.16 -16.31 4.47
C PRO A 32 2.42 -15.48 4.70
N ILE A 33 2.75 -14.58 3.78
CA ILE A 33 4.00 -13.81 3.86
C ILE A 33 3.97 -12.78 5.00
N CYS A 34 2.87 -12.11 5.25
CA CYS A 34 2.74 -11.17 6.35
C CYS A 34 2.89 -11.85 7.71
N LYS A 35 2.32 -13.05 7.86
CA LYS A 35 2.43 -13.85 9.09
C LYS A 35 3.89 -14.24 9.40
N GLU A 36 4.68 -14.60 8.39
CA GLU A 36 6.11 -14.90 8.57
C GLU A 36 6.90 -13.72 9.14
N TYR A 37 6.45 -12.49 8.86
CA TYR A 37 7.05 -11.25 9.36
C TYR A 37 6.35 -10.68 10.61
N GLY A 38 5.46 -11.46 11.24
CA GLY A 38 4.81 -11.09 12.49
C GLY A 38 3.67 -10.08 12.33
N TYR A 39 3.10 -9.95 11.11
CA TYR A 39 1.93 -9.12 10.88
C TYR A 39 0.64 -9.93 10.92
N SER A 40 -0.37 -9.38 11.57
CA SER A 40 -1.77 -9.80 11.45
C SER A 40 -2.44 -9.01 10.33
N VAL A 41 -3.03 -9.71 9.36
CA VAL A 41 -3.64 -9.03 8.20
C VAL A 41 -5.12 -8.78 8.46
N VAL A 42 -5.54 -7.52 8.26
CA VAL A 42 -6.93 -7.07 8.37
C VAL A 42 -7.40 -6.55 7.01
N ARG A 43 -8.58 -6.95 6.56
CA ARG A 43 -9.26 -6.42 5.38
C ARG A 43 -10.63 -5.86 5.78
N ALA A 44 -11.08 -4.79 5.13
CA ALA A 44 -12.26 -4.02 5.53
C ALA A 44 -13.54 -4.87 5.72
N ASP A 45 -13.79 -5.84 4.84
CA ASP A 45 -14.96 -6.72 4.91
C ASP A 45 -14.90 -7.80 6.02
N LYS A 46 -13.74 -7.98 6.63
CA LYS A 46 -13.53 -8.90 7.76
C LYS A 46 -13.60 -8.18 9.11
N MET A 47 -13.81 -6.87 9.11
CA MET A 47 -13.91 -6.07 10.34
C MET A 47 -15.30 -6.20 10.96
N ALA A 48 -15.37 -6.67 12.20
CA ALA A 48 -16.60 -6.77 12.96
C ALA A 48 -16.97 -5.42 13.61
N ASN A 49 -17.38 -4.42 12.82
CA ASN A 49 -17.75 -3.11 13.34
C ASN A 49 -19.21 -2.76 13.10
N SER A 50 -19.90 -2.39 14.17
CA SER A 50 -21.29 -1.89 14.15
C SER A 50 -21.40 -0.37 13.94
N GLY A 51 -20.26 0.34 13.73
CA GLY A 51 -20.21 1.80 13.56
C GLY A 51 -20.14 2.25 12.10
N LEU A 52 -19.75 3.51 11.88
CA LEU A 52 -19.48 4.05 10.54
C LEU A 52 -18.28 3.32 9.93
N ILE A 53 -18.56 2.38 9.04
CA ILE A 53 -17.56 1.52 8.36
C ILE A 53 -16.43 2.37 7.79
N THR A 54 -16.74 3.49 7.14
CA THR A 54 -15.75 4.39 6.55
C THR A 54 -14.76 4.95 7.58
N LYS A 55 -15.23 5.32 8.78
CA LYS A 55 -14.34 5.84 9.84
C LYS A 55 -13.35 4.78 10.30
N ALA A 56 -13.82 3.56 10.53
CA ALA A 56 -12.97 2.46 10.97
C ALA A 56 -11.94 2.06 9.89
N ILE A 57 -12.30 2.10 8.61
CA ILE A 57 -11.39 1.87 7.49
C ILE A 57 -10.30 2.94 7.46
N ILE A 58 -10.67 4.22 7.51
CA ILE A 58 -9.68 5.31 7.52
C ILE A 58 -8.74 5.21 8.72
N GLU A 59 -9.26 4.85 9.90
CA GLU A 59 -8.44 4.63 11.08
C GLU A 59 -7.41 3.53 10.86
N GLN A 60 -7.81 2.39 10.29
CA GLN A 60 -6.87 1.31 9.94
C GLN A 60 -5.84 1.75 8.91
N ILE A 61 -6.24 2.47 7.86
CA ILE A 61 -5.33 3.01 6.85
C ILE A 61 -4.25 3.89 7.49
N ILE A 62 -4.63 4.71 8.47
CA ILE A 62 -3.72 5.64 9.15
C ILE A 62 -2.85 4.93 10.20
N THR A 63 -3.42 4.02 10.98
CA THR A 63 -2.75 3.46 12.17
C THR A 63 -1.96 2.19 11.90
N ALA A 64 -2.38 1.34 10.95
CA ALA A 64 -1.69 0.09 10.65
C ALA A 64 -0.18 0.28 10.41
N ASP A 65 0.63 -0.69 10.83
CA ASP A 65 2.08 -0.67 10.66
C ASP A 65 2.47 -0.78 9.19
N LEU A 66 1.72 -1.56 8.41
CA LEU A 66 1.88 -1.78 6.98
C LEU A 66 0.53 -1.65 6.27
N VAL A 67 0.53 -1.15 5.04
CA VAL A 67 -0.59 -1.28 4.11
C VAL A 67 -0.12 -2.04 2.88
N ILE A 68 -0.90 -3.03 2.43
CA ILE A 68 -0.77 -3.64 1.10
C ILE A 68 -1.98 -3.20 0.28
N ALA A 69 -1.72 -2.49 -0.84
CA ALA A 69 -2.75 -1.95 -1.71
C ALA A 69 -2.77 -2.71 -3.05
N ASP A 70 -3.89 -3.37 -3.33
CA ASP A 70 -4.13 -4.07 -4.60
C ASP A 70 -4.78 -3.13 -5.61
N LEU A 71 -4.01 -2.71 -6.61
CA LEU A 71 -4.43 -1.75 -7.64
C LEU A 71 -5.20 -2.41 -8.79
N THR A 72 -5.48 -3.70 -8.72
CA THR A 72 -6.17 -4.47 -9.76
C THR A 72 -7.48 -3.81 -10.17
N GLY A 73 -7.65 -3.62 -11.48
CA GLY A 73 -8.86 -3.04 -12.06
C GLY A 73 -9.03 -1.54 -11.83
N ASN A 74 -8.00 -0.83 -11.37
CA ASN A 74 -8.00 0.63 -11.17
C ASN A 74 -9.20 1.11 -10.35
N ASN A 75 -9.53 0.42 -9.26
CA ASN A 75 -10.69 0.75 -8.44
C ASN A 75 -10.51 2.11 -7.75
N PRO A 76 -11.41 3.09 -7.95
CA PRO A 76 -11.25 4.44 -7.43
C PRO A 76 -11.23 4.52 -5.90
N ASN A 77 -11.90 3.62 -5.19
CA ASN A 77 -11.87 3.59 -3.73
C ASN A 77 -10.49 3.20 -3.22
N VAL A 78 -9.84 2.23 -3.88
CA VAL A 78 -8.47 1.82 -3.54
C VAL A 78 -7.49 2.99 -3.71
N PHE A 79 -7.62 3.78 -4.78
CA PHE A 79 -6.76 4.96 -4.99
C PHE A 79 -7.03 6.06 -3.96
N TYR A 80 -8.28 6.28 -3.58
CA TYR A 80 -8.63 7.21 -2.50
C TYR A 80 -7.98 6.79 -1.17
N GLU A 81 -8.09 5.54 -0.81
CA GLU A 81 -7.52 4.95 0.41
C GLU A 81 -5.98 5.01 0.39
N LEU A 82 -5.38 4.69 -0.76
CA LEU A 82 -3.94 4.77 -0.98
C LEU A 82 -3.42 6.21 -0.84
N ALA A 83 -4.13 7.21 -1.38
CA ALA A 83 -3.78 8.61 -1.25
C ALA A 83 -3.79 9.08 0.21
N ILE A 84 -4.77 8.64 1.00
CA ILE A 84 -4.78 8.88 2.45
C ILE A 84 -3.53 8.27 3.09
N ARG A 85 -3.21 7.02 2.78
CA ARG A 85 -2.03 6.35 3.35
C ARG A 85 -0.73 7.07 3.01
N HIS A 86 -0.57 7.52 1.77
CA HIS A 86 0.61 8.27 1.31
C HIS A 86 0.80 9.58 2.10
N SER A 87 -0.29 10.28 2.44
CA SER A 87 -0.21 11.53 3.20
C SER A 87 0.33 11.34 4.63
N TYR A 88 0.20 10.14 5.19
CA TYR A 88 0.74 9.77 6.49
C TYR A 88 2.16 9.20 6.44
N ARG A 89 2.77 9.07 5.26
CA ARG A 89 4.18 8.63 5.05
C ARG A 89 4.52 7.31 5.74
N LYS A 90 3.58 6.41 5.80
CA LYS A 90 3.77 5.09 6.42
C LYS A 90 4.03 4.00 5.37
N PRO A 91 4.70 2.89 5.74
CA PRO A 91 5.03 1.80 4.84
C PRO A 91 3.84 1.30 4.04
N THR A 92 4.02 1.21 2.72
CA THR A 92 2.99 0.74 1.79
C THR A 92 3.63 -0.10 0.70
N ILE A 93 3.02 -1.24 0.39
CA ILE A 93 3.39 -2.10 -0.73
C ILE A 93 2.23 -2.08 -1.73
N GLN A 94 2.52 -1.80 -2.99
CA GLN A 94 1.55 -1.86 -4.07
C GLN A 94 1.66 -3.21 -4.77
N ILE A 95 0.52 -3.83 -5.03
CA ILE A 95 0.43 -5.06 -5.80
C ILE A 95 -0.61 -4.90 -6.91
N VAL A 96 -0.51 -5.70 -7.98
CA VAL A 96 -1.46 -5.68 -9.09
C VAL A 96 -1.51 -7.04 -9.76
N LYS A 97 -2.68 -7.47 -10.23
CA LYS A 97 -2.82 -8.70 -10.98
C LYS A 97 -2.41 -8.51 -12.44
N GLY A 98 -1.43 -9.31 -12.87
CA GLY A 98 -0.92 -9.26 -14.25
C GLY A 98 -0.24 -7.94 -14.62
N GLU A 99 -0.21 -7.66 -15.91
CA GLU A 99 0.27 -6.39 -16.45
C GLU A 99 -0.93 -5.47 -16.67
N ILE A 100 -1.03 -4.40 -15.91
CA ILE A 100 -2.10 -3.39 -16.01
C ILE A 100 -1.46 -2.02 -16.11
N ASP A 101 -2.05 -1.13 -16.91
CA ASP A 101 -1.70 0.27 -16.95
C ASP A 101 -2.04 0.92 -15.59
N ILE A 102 -1.01 1.21 -14.83
CA ILE A 102 -1.13 1.89 -13.54
C ILE A 102 -1.22 3.39 -13.81
N PRO A 103 -2.16 4.13 -13.18
CA PRO A 103 -2.24 5.57 -13.32
C PRO A 103 -0.92 6.26 -13.04
N PHE A 104 -0.58 7.26 -13.85
CA PHE A 104 0.74 7.93 -13.84
C PHE A 104 1.12 8.51 -12.46
N ASP A 105 0.13 8.93 -11.67
CA ASP A 105 0.35 9.50 -10.33
C ASP A 105 1.04 8.53 -9.35
N VAL A 106 0.92 7.24 -9.59
CA VAL A 106 1.52 6.18 -8.75
C VAL A 106 2.41 5.21 -9.52
N ALA A 107 2.55 5.41 -10.84
CA ALA A 107 3.33 4.54 -11.72
C ALA A 107 4.84 4.55 -11.40
N ASN A 108 5.34 5.63 -10.79
CA ASN A 108 6.75 5.74 -10.36
C ASN A 108 7.06 4.92 -9.09
N MET A 109 6.03 4.43 -8.41
CA MET A 109 6.22 3.56 -7.25
C MET A 109 6.37 2.11 -7.70
N ARG A 110 7.24 1.37 -6.98
CA ARG A 110 7.37 -0.07 -7.23
C ARG A 110 6.03 -0.76 -6.96
N THR A 111 5.47 -1.38 -7.98
CA THR A 111 4.27 -2.22 -7.91
C THR A 111 4.64 -3.65 -8.24
N ILE A 112 4.27 -4.58 -7.37
CA ILE A 112 4.56 -6.01 -7.51
C ILE A 112 3.42 -6.66 -8.30
N SER A 113 3.73 -7.25 -9.43
CA SER A 113 2.76 -8.03 -10.20
C SER A 113 2.54 -9.39 -9.54
N TYR A 114 1.29 -9.84 -9.51
CA TYR A 114 0.93 -11.18 -9.04
C TYR A 114 0.00 -11.92 -10.01
N GLU A 115 0.04 -13.24 -9.92
CA GLU A 115 -0.94 -14.13 -10.53
C GLU A 115 -1.45 -15.11 -9.46
N THR A 116 -2.70 -15.55 -9.58
CA THR A 116 -3.31 -16.52 -8.65
C THR A 116 -2.97 -17.97 -9.00
N THR A 117 -2.00 -18.21 -9.87
CA THR A 117 -1.39 -19.53 -10.10
C THR A 117 -0.36 -19.83 -9.03
N LEU A 118 -0.06 -21.11 -8.78
CA LEU A 118 0.94 -21.51 -7.78
C LEU A 118 2.28 -20.82 -7.99
N SER A 119 2.81 -20.84 -9.21
CA SER A 119 4.11 -20.22 -9.53
C SER A 119 4.05 -18.70 -9.45
N GLY A 120 2.97 -18.06 -9.91
CA GLY A 120 2.81 -16.61 -9.84
C GLY A 120 2.64 -16.11 -8.41
N ALA A 121 1.91 -16.83 -7.58
CA ALA A 121 1.80 -16.52 -6.16
C ALA A 121 3.15 -16.61 -5.43
N ASP A 122 3.98 -17.62 -5.75
CA ASP A 122 5.31 -17.77 -5.15
C ASP A 122 6.29 -16.67 -5.60
N VAL A 123 6.19 -16.20 -6.84
CA VAL A 123 6.96 -15.05 -7.31
C VAL A 123 6.54 -13.79 -6.54
N ALA A 124 5.27 -13.51 -6.47
CA ALA A 124 4.75 -12.34 -5.76
C ALA A 124 5.13 -12.35 -4.26
N LYS A 125 5.03 -13.50 -3.60
CA LYS A 125 5.46 -13.65 -2.19
C LYS A 125 6.93 -13.29 -2.00
N ARG A 126 7.83 -13.76 -2.87
CA ARG A 126 9.26 -13.42 -2.78
C ARG A 126 9.54 -11.93 -2.97
N GLU A 127 8.80 -11.26 -3.86
CA GLU A 127 8.95 -9.82 -4.07
C GLU A 127 8.40 -9.00 -2.90
N ILE A 128 7.26 -9.42 -2.33
CA ILE A 128 6.72 -8.83 -1.10
C ILE A 128 7.69 -9.05 0.04
N GLU A 129 8.26 -10.25 0.19
CA GLU A 129 9.28 -10.57 1.19
C GLU A 129 10.48 -9.63 1.11
N ALA A 130 11.04 -9.45 -0.09
CA ALA A 130 12.17 -8.56 -0.30
C ALA A 130 11.86 -7.11 0.12
N THR A 131 10.63 -6.66 -0.15
CA THR A 131 10.17 -5.33 0.25
C THR A 131 9.96 -5.23 1.76
N LEU A 132 9.38 -6.26 2.40
CA LEU A 132 9.23 -6.33 3.85
C LEU A 132 10.58 -6.29 4.57
N LYS A 133 11.56 -7.06 4.11
CA LYS A 133 12.94 -7.01 4.64
C LYS A 133 13.50 -5.60 4.59
N SER A 134 13.37 -4.94 3.45
CA SER A 134 13.85 -3.55 3.30
C SER A 134 13.17 -2.59 4.28
N ILE A 135 11.86 -2.73 4.52
CA ILE A 135 11.11 -1.94 5.50
C ILE A 135 11.60 -2.23 6.93
N GLU A 136 11.77 -3.50 7.30
CA GLU A 136 12.27 -3.90 8.62
C GLU A 136 13.71 -3.43 8.89
N ASP A 137 14.54 -3.35 7.85
CA ASP A 137 15.89 -2.79 7.92
C ASP A 137 15.91 -1.25 8.06
N GLY A 138 14.73 -0.62 8.13
CA GLY A 138 14.58 0.82 8.36
C GLY A 138 14.67 1.67 7.09
N ASN A 139 14.65 1.06 5.91
CA ASN A 139 14.59 1.83 4.67
C ASN A 139 13.20 2.48 4.53
N SER A 140 13.19 3.79 4.33
CA SER A 140 11.95 4.53 4.13
C SER A 140 11.31 4.19 2.78
N VAL A 141 10.01 3.92 2.80
CA VAL A 141 9.23 3.82 1.57
C VAL A 141 8.83 5.23 1.16
N HIS A 142 9.48 5.75 0.13
CA HIS A 142 9.13 7.05 -0.44
C HIS A 142 7.87 6.93 -1.29
N ASN A 143 7.05 7.96 -1.27
CA ASN A 143 5.89 8.11 -2.14
C ASN A 143 5.82 9.57 -2.64
N PRO A 144 5.09 9.88 -3.73
CA PRO A 144 5.08 11.21 -4.32
C PRO A 144 4.73 12.33 -3.32
N VAL A 145 3.80 12.08 -2.41
CA VAL A 145 3.39 13.04 -1.38
C VAL A 145 4.51 13.29 -0.37
N SER A 146 5.21 12.24 0.05
CA SER A 146 6.32 12.37 1.03
C SER A 146 7.52 13.10 0.44
N GLU A 147 7.81 12.90 -0.83
CA GLU A 147 8.91 13.58 -1.54
C GLU A 147 8.67 15.08 -1.62
N VAL A 148 7.51 15.50 -2.14
CA VAL A 148 7.14 16.92 -2.23
C VAL A 148 7.09 17.57 -0.85
N SER A 149 6.50 16.93 0.13
CA SER A 149 6.43 17.46 1.50
C SER A 149 7.82 17.63 2.12
N THR A 150 8.76 16.74 1.82
CA THR A 150 10.15 16.87 2.29
C THR A 150 10.84 18.07 1.64
N LEU A 151 10.68 18.25 0.33
CA LEU A 151 11.22 19.41 -0.40
C LEU A 151 10.66 20.73 0.13
N LEU A 152 9.34 20.81 0.37
CA LEU A 152 8.70 21.99 0.93
C LEU A 152 9.19 22.31 2.35
N ASN A 153 9.41 21.30 3.19
CA ASN A 153 9.95 21.50 4.54
C ASN A 153 11.42 21.96 4.51
N ILE A 154 12.23 21.42 3.59
CA ILE A 154 13.61 21.88 3.38
C ILE A 154 13.60 23.34 2.90
N SER A 155 12.75 23.68 1.93
CA SER A 155 12.60 25.05 1.42
C SER A 155 12.20 26.04 2.52
N ALA A 156 11.23 25.66 3.37
CA ALA A 156 10.76 26.53 4.47
C ALA A 156 11.80 26.75 5.57
N ASN A 157 12.74 25.82 5.74
CA ASN A 157 13.79 25.88 6.77
C ASN A 157 15.17 26.27 6.22
N SER A 158 15.30 26.51 4.91
CA SER A 158 16.56 26.93 4.29
C SER A 158 16.77 28.42 4.44
N THR A 159 18.04 28.83 4.62
CA THR A 159 18.48 30.24 4.52
C THR A 159 18.32 30.74 3.08
N GLU A 160 18.24 32.06 2.88
CA GLU A 160 18.05 32.68 1.56
C GLU A 160 19.00 32.12 0.47
N GLU A 161 20.24 31.79 0.87
CA GLU A 161 21.27 31.24 -0.03
C GLU A 161 20.93 29.85 -0.62
N ASN A 162 20.11 29.03 0.06
CA ASN A 162 19.67 27.70 -0.39
C ASN A 162 18.30 27.73 -1.07
N ALA A 163 17.52 28.79 -0.91
CA ALA A 163 16.18 28.91 -1.47
C ALA A 163 16.21 28.99 -3.01
N GLU A 164 17.24 29.61 -3.59
CA GLU A 164 17.39 29.74 -5.04
C GLU A 164 17.71 28.40 -5.72
N VAL A 165 18.52 27.55 -5.08
CA VAL A 165 18.83 26.19 -5.56
C VAL A 165 17.59 25.30 -5.50
N LEU A 166 16.81 25.39 -4.42
CA LEU A 166 15.59 24.60 -4.22
C LEU A 166 14.47 25.01 -5.17
N SER A 167 14.35 26.29 -5.53
CA SER A 167 13.36 26.78 -6.50
C SER A 167 13.60 26.26 -7.93
N THR A 168 14.82 25.82 -8.23
CA THR A 168 15.19 25.25 -9.54
C THR A 168 14.87 23.74 -9.62
N LEU A 169 14.62 23.09 -8.48
CA LEU A 169 14.34 21.66 -8.37
C LEU A 169 12.83 21.34 -8.23
N LEU A 170 11.98 22.33 -8.02
CA LEU A 170 10.52 22.24 -7.96
C LEU A 170 9.88 22.67 -9.28
#